data_9b38eea21d2e993ed104fc562f130bbc
#
_entry.id   9b38eea21d2e993ed104fc562f130bbc
#
_cell.length_a   1.000
_cell.length_b   1.000
_cell.length_c   1.000
_cell.angle_alpha   90.00
_cell.angle_beta   90.00
_cell.angle_gamma   90.00
#
_symmetry.space_group_name_H-M   'P 1'
#
loop_
_entity.id
_entity.type
_entity.pdbx_description
1 polymer ?
#
loop_
_entity_poly.entity_id
_entity_poly.type
_entity_poly.pdbx_seq_one_letter_code
_entity_poly.pdbx_strand_id
1 'polypeptide(L)'
;QRQLLEHWSSYDNVYLAKVSDYSLVPFMATADLLMSDASSAIIEFAALDKPVLWCNFLKLRWNYRGIFSYRFKKRMDKDYNEYSKIAVRSDSYKMLKNNVQDQIANPKALSEKRLHYANKMAGTLDGNASKRIIDYLLENK
;
A
#
# COMPACT_ATOMS: atom_id res chain seq x y z
N GLN A 1 2.77 12.82 -18.03
CA GLN A 1 3.71 13.00 -16.90
C GLN A 1 4.12 14.47 -16.75
N ARG A 2 4.61 15.15 -17.80
CA ARG A 2 5.11 16.54 -17.72
C ARG A 2 4.08 17.52 -17.15
N GLN A 3 2.84 17.50 -17.62
CA GLN A 3 1.76 18.35 -17.13
C GLN A 3 1.41 18.09 -15.65
N LEU A 4 1.47 16.83 -15.21
CA LEU A 4 1.28 16.46 -13.81
C LEU A 4 2.41 17.02 -12.93
N LEU A 5 3.65 16.88 -13.36
CA LEU A 5 4.81 17.41 -12.65
C LEU A 5 4.75 18.93 -12.54
N GLU A 6 4.45 19.62 -13.66
CA GLU A 6 4.31 21.09 -13.71
C GLU A 6 3.20 21.57 -12.76
N HIS A 7 2.05 20.87 -12.73
CA HIS A 7 0.94 21.23 -11.84
C HIS A 7 1.32 21.07 -10.36
N TRP A 8 1.83 19.90 -9.98
CA TRP A 8 2.07 19.61 -8.57
C TRP A 8 3.34 20.27 -8.01
N SER A 9 4.34 20.60 -8.84
CA SER A 9 5.54 21.30 -8.41
C SER A 9 5.30 22.76 -7.98
N SER A 10 4.12 23.32 -8.28
CA SER A 10 3.74 24.67 -7.84
C SER A 10 3.24 24.73 -6.38
N TYR A 11 3.09 23.59 -5.70
CA TYR A 11 2.61 23.53 -4.33
C TYR A 11 3.76 23.23 -3.35
N ASP A 12 3.97 24.12 -2.38
CA ASP A 12 5.06 24.01 -1.40
C ASP A 12 4.94 22.80 -0.48
N ASN A 13 3.73 22.27 -0.30
CA ASN A 13 3.44 21.10 0.52
C ASN A 13 3.43 19.77 -0.26
N VAL A 14 3.93 19.77 -1.49
CA VAL A 14 4.00 18.58 -2.34
C VAL A 14 5.45 18.23 -2.63
N TYR A 15 5.88 17.03 -2.27
CA TYR A 15 7.14 16.46 -2.69
C TYR A 15 6.90 15.47 -3.83
N LEU A 16 7.52 15.72 -4.97
CA LEU A 16 7.51 14.80 -6.12
C LEU A 16 8.80 13.99 -6.11
N ALA A 17 8.66 12.68 -5.88
CA ALA A 17 9.80 11.77 -5.88
C ALA A 17 10.59 11.86 -7.18
N LYS A 18 11.91 11.97 -7.07
CA LYS A 18 12.85 12.05 -8.21
C LYS A 18 13.20 10.64 -8.68
N VAL A 19 13.77 10.53 -9.87
CA VAL A 19 14.27 9.25 -10.40
C VAL A 19 15.35 8.63 -9.49
N SER A 20 16.07 9.46 -8.74
CA SER A 20 17.03 9.01 -7.72
C SER A 20 16.40 8.40 -6.47
N ASP A 21 15.12 8.66 -6.23
CA ASP A 21 14.39 8.22 -5.04
C ASP A 21 13.75 6.83 -5.31
N TYR A 22 14.59 5.86 -5.59
CA TYR A 22 14.15 4.50 -5.97
C TYR A 22 13.71 3.63 -4.78
N SER A 23 13.87 4.10 -3.55
CA SER A 23 13.42 3.39 -2.35
C SER A 23 12.20 4.04 -1.73
N LEU A 24 11.17 3.25 -1.43
CA LEU A 24 9.97 3.68 -0.70
C LEU A 24 10.20 3.76 0.81
N VAL A 25 11.24 3.12 1.34
CA VAL A 25 11.46 2.97 2.79
C VAL A 25 11.53 4.32 3.53
N PRO A 26 12.25 5.35 3.06
CA PRO A 26 12.26 6.65 3.73
C PRO A 26 10.88 7.30 3.79
N PHE A 27 10.10 7.20 2.72
CA PHE A 27 8.74 7.74 2.66
C PHE A 27 7.80 6.98 3.60
N MET A 28 7.89 5.66 3.63
CA MET A 28 7.09 4.84 4.56
C MET A 28 7.43 5.14 6.02
N ALA A 29 8.69 5.38 6.34
CA ALA A 29 9.12 5.71 7.70
C ALA A 29 8.51 7.03 8.20
N THR A 30 8.43 8.05 7.34
CA THR A 30 8.01 9.40 7.68
C THR A 30 6.52 9.68 7.46
N ALA A 31 5.86 8.97 6.54
CA ALA A 31 4.45 9.19 6.25
C ALA A 31 3.53 8.70 7.38
N ASP A 32 2.45 9.43 7.65
CA ASP A 32 1.42 9.06 8.62
C ASP A 32 0.33 8.19 8.02
N LEU A 33 0.17 8.23 6.69
CA LEU A 33 -0.87 7.52 5.96
C LEU A 33 -0.40 7.18 4.55
N LEU A 34 -0.75 5.99 4.06
CA LEU A 34 -0.54 5.58 2.68
C LEU A 34 -1.87 5.61 1.90
N MET A 35 -1.86 6.25 0.74
CA MET A 35 -2.92 6.11 -0.27
C MET A 35 -2.35 5.33 -1.46
N SER A 36 -2.92 4.18 -1.77
CA SER A 36 -2.43 3.30 -2.83
C SER A 36 -3.58 2.62 -3.57
N ASP A 37 -3.30 2.14 -4.76
CA ASP A 37 -4.13 1.15 -5.44
C ASP A 37 -3.74 -0.28 -4.98
N ALA A 38 -3.99 -1.31 -5.77
CA ALA A 38 -3.60 -2.68 -5.45
C ALA A 38 -2.07 -2.88 -5.61
N SER A 39 -1.34 -2.70 -4.53
CA SER A 39 0.13 -2.78 -4.49
C SER A 39 0.63 -3.47 -3.23
N SER A 40 1.76 -4.18 -3.30
CA SER A 40 2.44 -4.77 -2.14
C SER A 40 2.84 -3.74 -1.08
N ALA A 41 3.02 -2.48 -1.46
CA ALA A 41 3.26 -1.37 -0.55
C ALA A 41 2.18 -1.25 0.55
N ILE A 42 0.95 -1.68 0.28
CA ILE A 42 -0.14 -1.75 1.26
C ILE A 42 0.25 -2.66 2.44
N ILE A 43 0.81 -3.84 2.15
CA ILE A 43 1.21 -4.82 3.17
C ILE A 43 2.39 -4.29 3.97
N GLU A 44 3.40 -3.76 3.27
CA GLU A 44 4.60 -3.21 3.89
C GLU A 44 4.26 -2.04 4.83
N PHE A 45 3.37 -1.14 4.41
CA PHE A 45 2.96 0.00 5.22
C PHE A 45 2.06 -0.42 6.40
N ALA A 46 1.18 -1.39 6.19
CA ALA A 46 0.36 -1.97 7.26
C ALA A 46 1.21 -2.67 8.33
N ALA A 47 2.36 -3.25 7.95
CA ALA A 47 3.33 -3.85 8.86
C ALA A 47 3.95 -2.83 9.83
N LEU A 48 3.97 -1.54 9.47
CA LEU A 48 4.37 -0.44 10.33
C LEU A 48 3.25 0.03 11.27
N ASP A 49 2.11 -0.64 11.28
CA ASP A 49 0.87 -0.27 11.99
C ASP A 49 0.39 1.16 11.67
N LYS A 50 0.58 1.61 10.45
CA LYS A 50 0.12 2.91 9.97
C LYS A 50 -1.11 2.78 9.07
N PRO A 51 -2.01 3.78 9.04
CA PRO A 51 -3.23 3.74 8.24
C PRO A 51 -2.96 3.61 6.74
N VAL A 52 -3.76 2.79 6.07
CA VAL A 52 -3.72 2.61 4.62
C VAL A 52 -5.10 2.86 4.03
N LEU A 53 -5.16 3.65 2.97
CA LEU A 53 -6.34 3.85 2.15
C LEU A 53 -6.16 3.16 0.79
N TRP A 54 -7.09 2.30 0.48
CA TRP A 54 -7.12 1.61 -0.81
C TRP A 54 -8.01 2.35 -1.80
N CYS A 55 -7.39 2.94 -2.84
CA CYS A 55 -8.06 3.68 -3.93
C CYS A 55 -8.68 2.71 -4.94
N ASN A 56 -9.89 2.24 -4.67
CA ASN A 56 -10.57 1.25 -5.53
C ASN A 56 -11.38 1.87 -6.69
N PHE A 57 -11.34 3.18 -6.87
CA PHE A 57 -12.06 3.89 -7.93
C PHE A 57 -11.22 4.13 -9.19
N LEU A 58 -9.96 3.74 -9.21
CA LEU A 58 -9.11 3.86 -10.38
C LEU A 58 -9.59 2.95 -11.51
N LYS A 59 -9.82 3.53 -12.69
CA LYS A 59 -10.37 2.79 -13.81
C LYS A 59 -9.28 2.00 -14.53
N LEU A 60 -9.51 0.71 -14.69
CA LEU A 60 -8.66 -0.14 -15.53
C LEU A 60 -8.59 0.42 -16.96
N ARG A 61 -7.50 0.17 -17.65
CA ARG A 61 -7.39 0.43 -19.09
C ARG A 61 -8.48 -0.33 -19.84
N TRP A 62 -8.91 0.18 -20.99
CA TRP A 62 -10.02 -0.37 -21.77
C TRP A 62 -9.83 -1.86 -22.13
N ASN A 63 -8.57 -2.28 -22.41
CA ASN A 63 -8.22 -3.66 -22.73
C ASN A 63 -8.33 -4.66 -21.55
N TYR A 64 -8.73 -4.19 -20.38
CA TYR A 64 -9.03 -4.99 -19.18
C TYR A 64 -10.48 -4.82 -18.70
N ARG A 65 -11.36 -4.20 -19.53
CA ARG A 65 -12.78 -3.95 -19.20
C ARG A 65 -13.72 -4.82 -20.04
N GLY A 66 -14.96 -4.91 -19.62
CA GLY A 66 -16.01 -5.65 -20.33
C GLY A 66 -15.63 -7.09 -20.58
N ILE A 67 -15.73 -7.52 -21.84
CA ILE A 67 -15.38 -8.88 -22.27
C ILE A 67 -13.93 -9.28 -22.00
N PHE A 68 -13.03 -8.31 -21.87
CA PHE A 68 -11.60 -8.54 -21.57
C PHE A 68 -11.28 -8.56 -20.07
N SER A 69 -12.28 -8.45 -19.19
CA SER A 69 -12.09 -8.44 -17.73
C SER A 69 -11.44 -9.72 -17.19
N TYR A 70 -11.59 -10.86 -17.89
CA TYR A 70 -10.91 -12.11 -17.55
C TYR A 70 -9.39 -11.99 -17.53
N ARG A 71 -8.81 -11.11 -18.35
CA ARG A 71 -7.35 -10.86 -18.38
C ARG A 71 -6.87 -10.23 -17.08
N PHE A 72 -7.66 -9.32 -16.52
CA PHE A 72 -7.38 -8.72 -15.22
C PHE A 72 -7.49 -9.77 -14.11
N LYS A 73 -8.62 -10.49 -14.05
CA LYS A 73 -8.85 -11.55 -13.05
C LYS A 73 -7.77 -12.63 -13.04
N LYS A 74 -7.24 -12.99 -14.22
CA LYS A 74 -6.16 -13.99 -14.35
C LYS A 74 -4.81 -13.48 -13.82
N ARG A 75 -4.58 -12.16 -13.85
CA ARG A 75 -3.33 -11.54 -13.41
C ARG A 75 -3.35 -11.09 -11.96
N MET A 76 -4.54 -10.90 -11.39
CA MET A 76 -4.68 -10.51 -9.99
C MET A 76 -4.34 -11.67 -9.09
N ASP A 77 -3.55 -11.36 -8.08
CA ASP A 77 -3.27 -12.27 -6.98
C ASP A 77 -4.58 -12.61 -6.25
N LYS A 78 -4.71 -13.84 -5.77
CA LYS A 78 -5.85 -14.27 -4.94
C LYS A 78 -5.97 -13.46 -3.65
N ASP A 79 -4.85 -12.95 -3.17
CA ASP A 79 -4.75 -12.17 -1.94
C ASP A 79 -5.20 -10.71 -2.11
N TYR A 80 -5.57 -10.27 -3.33
CA TYR A 80 -6.13 -8.94 -3.57
C TYR A 80 -7.32 -8.61 -2.66
N ASN A 81 -8.16 -9.60 -2.36
CA ASN A 81 -9.29 -9.42 -1.46
C ASN A 81 -8.87 -9.22 0.01
N GLU A 82 -7.67 -9.68 0.38
CA GLU A 82 -7.15 -9.50 1.74
C GLU A 82 -6.77 -8.05 2.03
N TYR A 83 -6.50 -7.23 1.00
CA TYR A 83 -6.18 -5.81 1.19
C TYR A 83 -7.31 -5.05 1.90
N SER A 84 -8.56 -5.43 1.68
CA SER A 84 -9.70 -4.84 2.38
C SER A 84 -9.70 -5.05 3.90
N LYS A 85 -8.89 -5.98 4.39
CA LYS A 85 -8.76 -6.31 5.82
C LYS A 85 -7.74 -5.42 6.53
N ILE A 86 -6.78 -4.86 5.79
CA ILE A 86 -5.68 -4.05 6.31
C ILE A 86 -5.74 -2.58 5.85
N ALA A 87 -6.60 -2.28 4.90
CA ALA A 87 -6.76 -0.95 4.32
C ALA A 87 -8.24 -0.53 4.30
N VAL A 88 -8.48 0.76 4.49
CA VAL A 88 -9.82 1.34 4.33
C VAL A 88 -10.08 1.58 2.84
N ARG A 89 -11.05 0.86 2.30
CA ARG A 89 -11.43 0.96 0.89
C ARG A 89 -12.16 2.27 0.59
N SER A 90 -11.77 2.91 -0.48
CA SER A 90 -12.41 4.11 -1.02
C SER A 90 -12.85 3.87 -2.47
N ASP A 91 -14.16 3.87 -2.71
CA ASP A 91 -14.76 3.60 -4.03
C ASP A 91 -15.03 4.89 -4.84
N SER A 92 -14.70 6.05 -4.28
CA SER A 92 -14.80 7.35 -4.93
C SER A 92 -13.83 8.36 -4.32
N TYR A 93 -13.53 9.44 -5.06
CA TYR A 93 -12.72 10.54 -4.55
C TYR A 93 -13.36 11.23 -3.32
N LYS A 94 -14.69 11.35 -3.29
CA LYS A 94 -15.40 11.90 -2.13
C LYS A 94 -15.21 11.02 -0.89
N MET A 95 -15.33 9.71 -1.03
CA MET A 95 -15.04 8.76 0.04
C MET A 95 -13.59 8.85 0.50
N LEU A 96 -12.64 8.90 -0.44
CA LEU A 96 -11.22 9.01 -0.12
C LEU A 96 -10.95 10.22 0.75
N LYS A 97 -11.49 11.40 0.40
CA LYS A 97 -11.31 12.63 1.18
C LYS A 97 -11.80 12.48 2.62
N ASN A 98 -12.99 11.89 2.81
CA ASN A 98 -13.54 11.66 4.14
C ASN A 98 -12.70 10.63 4.92
N ASN A 99 -12.31 9.54 4.28
CA ASN A 99 -11.50 8.50 4.89
C ASN A 99 -10.09 8.99 5.28
N VAL A 100 -9.49 9.91 4.52
CA VAL A 100 -8.22 10.56 4.92
C VAL A 100 -8.38 11.27 6.26
N GLN A 101 -9.41 12.11 6.40
CA GLN A 101 -9.66 12.85 7.63
C GLN A 101 -9.91 11.92 8.82
N ASP A 102 -10.72 10.88 8.62
CA ASP A 102 -11.03 9.89 9.64
C ASP A 102 -9.80 9.10 10.09
N GLN A 103 -8.99 8.61 9.13
CA GLN A 103 -7.81 7.80 9.44
C GLN A 103 -6.66 8.61 10.06
N ILE A 104 -6.55 9.90 9.75
CA ILE A 104 -5.60 10.78 10.42
C ILE A 104 -6.07 11.07 11.86
N ALA A 105 -7.37 11.28 12.09
CA ALA A 105 -7.93 11.49 13.41
C ALA A 105 -7.87 10.23 14.29
N ASN A 106 -8.04 9.05 13.69
CA ASN A 106 -8.12 7.77 14.38
C ASN A 106 -7.14 6.72 13.80
N PRO A 107 -5.81 6.95 13.84
CA PRO A 107 -4.83 6.12 13.14
C PRO A 107 -4.79 4.65 13.64
N LYS A 108 -5.26 4.40 14.86
CA LYS A 108 -5.27 3.07 15.47
C LYS A 108 -6.59 2.30 15.32
N ALA A 109 -7.59 2.86 14.65
CA ALA A 109 -8.91 2.21 14.51
C ALA A 109 -8.85 0.78 13.95
N LEU A 110 -7.91 0.48 13.04
CA LEU A 110 -7.71 -0.84 12.44
C LEU A 110 -6.38 -1.51 12.84
N SER A 111 -5.72 -1.03 13.90
CA SER A 111 -4.39 -1.52 14.32
C SER A 111 -4.34 -3.03 14.50
N GLU A 112 -5.23 -3.61 15.27
CA GLU A 112 -5.29 -5.05 15.52
C GLU A 112 -5.42 -5.85 14.21
N LYS A 113 -6.32 -5.42 13.32
CA LYS A 113 -6.51 -6.07 12.01
C LYS A 113 -5.28 -5.94 11.13
N ARG A 114 -4.67 -4.74 11.07
CA ARG A 114 -3.45 -4.52 10.29
C ARG A 114 -2.32 -5.43 10.73
N LEU A 115 -2.01 -5.44 12.02
CA LEU A 115 -0.93 -6.26 12.58
C LEU A 115 -1.19 -7.75 12.38
N HIS A 116 -2.42 -8.22 12.61
CA HIS A 116 -2.79 -9.61 12.38
C HIS A 116 -2.57 -10.05 10.93
N TYR A 117 -3.13 -9.30 9.98
CA TYR A 117 -3.01 -9.67 8.55
C TYR A 117 -1.63 -9.38 7.96
N ALA A 118 -0.95 -8.31 8.38
CA ALA A 118 0.42 -8.04 7.97
C ALA A 118 1.36 -9.17 8.43
N ASN A 119 1.21 -9.65 9.67
CA ASN A 119 1.95 -10.79 10.17
C ASN A 119 1.65 -12.09 9.40
N LYS A 120 0.39 -12.33 9.05
CA LYS A 120 -0.02 -13.47 8.21
C LYS A 120 0.63 -13.43 6.81
N MET A 121 0.74 -12.26 6.21
CA MET A 121 1.22 -12.09 4.83
C MET A 121 2.75 -11.93 4.73
N ALA A 122 3.35 -11.25 5.68
CA ALA A 122 4.79 -10.94 5.70
C ALA A 122 5.59 -11.82 6.70
N GLY A 123 4.92 -12.64 7.51
CA GLY A 123 5.55 -13.43 8.57
C GLY A 123 5.88 -12.58 9.80
N THR A 124 6.81 -13.05 10.62
CA THR A 124 7.18 -12.39 11.88
C THR A 124 7.83 -11.03 11.64
N LEU A 125 7.19 -9.99 12.12
CA LEU A 125 7.57 -8.57 11.92
C LEU A 125 8.49 -8.07 13.04
N ASP A 126 9.64 -8.73 13.24
CA ASP A 126 10.60 -8.44 14.32
C ASP A 126 11.95 -7.88 13.82
N GLY A 127 12.06 -7.62 12.52
CA GLY A 127 13.30 -7.14 11.89
C GLY A 127 14.40 -8.19 11.72
N ASN A 128 14.19 -9.45 12.16
CA ASN A 128 15.21 -10.50 12.17
C ASN A 128 15.08 -11.50 10.99
N ALA A 129 14.34 -11.17 9.93
CA ALA A 129 14.12 -12.08 8.80
C ALA A 129 15.44 -12.53 8.14
N SER A 130 16.36 -11.61 7.87
CA SER A 130 17.68 -11.92 7.29
C SER A 130 18.51 -12.83 8.19
N LYS A 131 18.46 -12.60 9.50
CA LYS A 131 19.17 -13.46 10.46
C LYS A 131 18.61 -14.90 10.41
N ARG A 132 17.30 -15.07 10.45
CA ARG A 132 16.67 -16.40 10.35
C ARG A 132 17.08 -17.15 9.08
N ILE A 133 17.16 -16.45 7.94
CA ILE A 133 17.61 -17.04 6.67
C ILE A 133 19.06 -17.51 6.79
N ILE A 134 19.94 -16.69 7.35
CA ILE A 134 21.36 -17.03 7.52
C ILE A 134 21.52 -18.21 8.46
N ASP A 135 20.84 -18.19 9.61
CA ASP A 135 20.89 -19.28 10.60
C ASP A 135 20.43 -20.62 9.96
N TYR A 136 19.31 -20.59 9.25
CA TYR A 136 18.82 -21.76 8.51
C TYR A 136 19.81 -22.32 7.48
N LEU A 137 20.48 -21.44 6.72
CA LEU A 137 21.47 -21.86 5.72
C LEU A 137 22.75 -22.42 6.35
N LEU A 138 23.10 -21.97 7.54
CA LEU A 138 24.27 -22.49 8.26
C LEU A 138 23.99 -23.84 8.93
N GLU A 139 22.78 -24.06 9.42
CA GLU A 139 22.37 -25.30 10.06
C GLU A 139 22.14 -26.45 9.06
N ASN A 140 21.86 -26.15 7.79
CA ASN A 140 21.54 -27.13 6.74
C ASN A 140 22.68 -27.25 5.67
N LYS A 141 23.89 -26.98 6.03
CA LYS A 141 25.09 -27.32 5.27
C LYS A 141 25.52 -28.72 5.69
#